data_aeb7f407414e327f4ef98a5fb2d45d9b
#
_entry.id   aeb7f407414e327f4ef98a5fb2d45d9b
#
_cell.length_a   1.000
_cell.length_b   1.000
_cell.length_c   1.000
_cell.angle_alpha   90.00
_cell.angle_beta   90.00
_cell.angle_gamma   90.00
#
_symmetry.space_group_name_H-M   'P 1'
#
loop_
_entity.id
_entity.type
_entity.pdbx_description
1 polymer ?
#
loop_
_entity_poly.entity_id
_entity_poly.type
_entity_poly.pdbx_seq_one_letter_code
_entity_poly.pdbx_strand_id
1 'polypeptide(L)'
;MGRTIRTIHQVVIGTGAFDAHMGAVGGEIEPYHLSKVMGTSTCDILVAPTEEMKGKLVRGICGQVNGSVIPGMVGLEAGQSAFGDTYAWFRNILAWPMNNLLARSKIIDAQTAVALRDEMIGLIIPELSKQAALLPVDESSELAMDWLNGRRTPDANQMLKGTMIGLSLGTDAPRMFRALAEATCFGAKSIVDRFVQEGIPVKGIIGIGGVAKKSPYIMQMMADVLGMPIRIHQFEHTCALGAAMFAAVVSGIYPTVGEAMAAMGRGFDAEYYPDKEKQAIYLKRYDQYRALGSFVASQIDGKSSVHHKTTITA
;
A
#
# COMPACT_ATOMS: atom_id res chain seq x y z
N MET A 1 -23.12 27.82 13.16
CA MET A 1 -22.63 29.20 13.36
C MET A 1 -21.23 29.29 12.77
N GLY A 2 -21.08 29.83 11.55
CA GLY A 2 -19.80 30.05 10.91
C GLY A 2 -19.09 31.25 11.55
N ARG A 3 -17.95 31.04 12.19
CA ARG A 3 -17.08 32.13 12.60
C ARG A 3 -16.41 32.72 11.34
N THR A 4 -16.70 33.97 11.02
CA THR A 4 -15.96 34.73 10.03
C THR A 4 -14.53 34.91 10.55
N ILE A 5 -13.55 34.24 9.92
CA ILE A 5 -12.13 34.48 10.18
C ILE A 5 -11.81 35.83 9.53
N ARG A 6 -11.58 36.87 10.33
CA ARG A 6 -11.02 38.12 9.84
C ARG A 6 -9.56 37.86 9.46
N THR A 7 -9.25 37.89 8.18
CA THR A 7 -7.88 37.88 7.67
C THR A 7 -7.14 39.12 8.12
N ILE A 8 -6.10 38.95 8.90
CA ILE A 8 -5.14 39.97 9.26
C ILE A 8 -4.27 40.28 8.03
N HIS A 9 -3.78 41.46 7.87
CA HIS A 9 -3.26 42.17 6.68
C HIS A 9 -2.16 41.48 5.83
N GLN A 10 -1.72 40.26 6.10
CA GLN A 10 -0.80 39.49 5.22
C GLN A 10 -1.11 38.02 5.30
N VAL A 11 -1.88 37.49 4.36
CA VAL A 11 -2.03 36.05 4.16
C VAL A 11 -0.99 35.61 3.15
N VAL A 12 -0.09 34.74 3.57
CA VAL A 12 0.90 34.12 2.67
C VAL A 12 0.29 32.85 2.09
N ILE A 13 0.30 32.72 0.76
CA ILE A 13 -0.23 31.55 0.06
C ILE A 13 0.92 30.73 -0.51
N GLY A 14 1.05 29.47 -0.10
CA GLY A 14 1.99 28.52 -0.67
C GLY A 14 1.40 27.78 -1.87
N THR A 15 2.26 27.24 -2.71
CA THR A 15 1.86 26.31 -3.77
C THR A 15 1.36 25.02 -3.16
N GLY A 16 0.25 24.48 -3.66
CA GLY A 16 -0.25 23.15 -3.28
C GLY A 16 0.64 22.03 -3.82
N ALA A 17 0.51 20.85 -3.22
CA ALA A 17 1.14 19.61 -3.69
C ALA A 17 0.13 18.46 -3.60
N PHE A 18 0.48 17.30 -4.15
CA PHE A 18 -0.33 16.10 -4.00
C PHE A 18 -0.43 15.68 -2.53
N ASP A 19 -1.56 15.12 -2.15
CA ASP A 19 -1.84 14.64 -0.79
C ASP A 19 -0.79 13.65 -0.27
N ALA A 20 -0.34 12.71 -1.11
CA ALA A 20 0.70 11.75 -0.76
C ALA A 20 2.07 12.41 -0.49
N HIS A 21 2.42 13.48 -1.22
CA HIS A 21 3.65 14.26 -0.96
C HIS A 21 3.55 14.99 0.37
N MET A 22 2.40 15.64 0.63
CA MET A 22 2.13 16.25 1.93
C MET A 22 2.12 15.19 3.04
N GLY A 23 1.51 14.02 2.77
CA GLY A 23 1.50 12.88 3.69
C GLY A 23 2.88 12.36 4.04
N ALA A 24 3.79 12.31 3.08
CA ALA A 24 5.17 11.90 3.32
C ALA A 24 5.89 12.88 4.26
N VAL A 25 5.76 14.19 4.03
CA VAL A 25 6.34 15.22 4.89
C VAL A 25 5.73 15.21 6.28
N GLY A 26 4.39 15.15 6.38
CA GLY A 26 3.72 15.05 7.68
C GLY A 26 3.93 13.70 8.38
N GLY A 27 4.35 12.68 7.64
CA GLY A 27 4.80 11.38 8.13
C GLY A 27 6.29 11.34 8.50
N GLU A 28 6.97 12.50 8.50
CA GLU A 28 8.39 12.65 8.88
C GLU A 28 9.31 11.80 8.00
N ILE A 29 9.13 11.89 6.67
CA ILE A 29 9.94 11.16 5.71
C ILE A 29 11.43 11.49 5.84
N GLU A 30 12.26 10.47 5.83
CA GLU A 30 13.71 10.55 5.86
C GLU A 30 14.31 10.10 4.52
N PRO A 31 15.53 10.57 4.15
CA PRO A 31 16.21 10.10 2.95
C PRO A 31 16.35 8.57 2.95
N TYR A 32 16.01 7.96 1.81
CA TYR A 32 16.04 6.51 1.60
C TYR A 32 15.07 5.68 2.46
N HIS A 33 14.14 6.32 3.16
CA HIS A 33 13.00 5.63 3.77
C HIS A 33 11.76 5.80 2.86
N LEU A 34 11.07 4.70 2.61
CA LEU A 34 9.90 4.69 1.77
C LEU A 34 8.66 5.05 2.61
N SER A 35 8.14 6.26 2.45
CA SER A 35 6.84 6.64 3.01
C SER A 35 5.74 5.93 2.22
N LYS A 36 5.05 4.98 2.84
CA LYS A 36 4.02 4.16 2.21
C LYS A 36 2.65 4.53 2.75
N VAL A 37 1.87 5.23 1.92
CA VAL A 37 0.46 5.55 2.21
C VAL A 37 -0.37 4.31 1.91
N MET A 38 -0.91 3.65 2.93
CA MET A 38 -1.66 2.40 2.83
C MET A 38 -3.16 2.64 3.03
N GLY A 39 -3.84 2.91 1.92
CA GLY A 39 -5.30 3.08 1.80
C GLY A 39 -5.92 1.96 0.96
N THR A 40 -6.86 2.31 0.09
CA THR A 40 -7.46 1.43 -0.94
C THR A 40 -6.40 0.90 -1.90
N SER A 41 -5.53 1.77 -2.37
CA SER A 41 -4.28 1.50 -3.07
C SER A 41 -3.09 1.95 -2.21
N THR A 42 -1.85 1.90 -2.73
CA THR A 42 -0.74 2.57 -2.07
C THR A 42 -0.17 3.69 -2.94
N CYS A 43 0.32 4.73 -2.27
CA CYS A 43 1.23 5.69 -2.85
C CYS A 43 2.52 5.65 -2.03
N ASP A 44 3.61 5.33 -2.69
CA ASP A 44 4.90 5.04 -2.08
C ASP A 44 5.87 6.14 -2.50
N ILE A 45 6.29 6.98 -1.56
CA ILE A 45 7.17 8.12 -1.79
C ILE A 45 8.54 7.84 -1.16
N LEU A 46 9.59 7.99 -1.95
CA LEU A 46 10.97 7.97 -1.48
C LEU A 46 11.65 9.28 -1.83
N VAL A 47 12.49 9.78 -0.94
CA VAL A 47 13.33 10.96 -1.22
C VAL A 47 14.79 10.61 -1.12
N ALA A 48 15.60 11.18 -2.02
CA ALA A 48 17.04 11.03 -2.02
C ALA A 48 17.72 12.38 -2.37
N PRO A 49 18.93 12.69 -1.81
CA PRO A 49 19.62 13.93 -2.11
C PRO A 49 19.86 14.12 -3.61
N THR A 50 19.58 15.32 -4.14
CA THR A 50 19.68 15.61 -5.57
C THR A 50 21.08 15.30 -6.12
N GLU A 51 22.14 15.57 -5.35
CA GLU A 51 23.53 15.30 -5.78
C GLU A 51 23.80 13.83 -6.00
N GLU A 52 23.22 12.96 -5.15
CA GLU A 52 23.38 11.50 -5.23
C GLU A 52 22.55 10.88 -6.35
N MET A 53 21.57 11.61 -6.85
CA MET A 53 20.65 11.19 -7.92
C MET A 53 21.08 11.66 -9.32
N LYS A 54 22.18 12.42 -9.44
CA LYS A 54 22.67 12.90 -10.74
C LYS A 54 22.91 11.74 -11.70
N GLY A 55 22.28 11.78 -12.87
CA GLY A 55 22.41 10.76 -13.92
C GLY A 55 21.70 9.43 -13.64
N LYS A 56 21.02 9.29 -12.52
CA LYS A 56 20.23 8.08 -12.19
C LYS A 56 18.77 8.26 -12.58
N LEU A 57 18.22 7.29 -13.27
CA LEU A 57 16.81 7.21 -13.62
C LEU A 57 16.27 5.86 -13.17
N VAL A 58 15.30 5.86 -12.27
CA VAL A 58 14.60 4.65 -11.83
C VAL A 58 13.49 4.32 -12.83
N ARG A 59 13.65 3.22 -13.55
CA ARG A 59 12.68 2.80 -14.58
C ARG A 59 11.49 2.08 -13.96
N GLY A 60 10.34 2.17 -14.61
CA GLY A 60 9.13 1.42 -14.25
C GLY A 60 8.43 1.87 -12.96
N ILE A 61 8.76 3.05 -12.44
CA ILE A 61 8.02 3.73 -11.36
C ILE A 61 7.06 4.79 -11.91
N CYS A 62 6.23 5.37 -11.06
CA CYS A 62 5.22 6.37 -11.45
C CYS A 62 5.85 7.71 -11.82
N GLY A 63 6.87 8.15 -11.09
CA GLY A 63 7.51 9.44 -11.30
C GLY A 63 8.84 9.60 -10.58
N GLN A 64 9.69 10.51 -11.13
CA GLN A 64 10.93 10.93 -10.50
C GLN A 64 11.11 12.43 -10.80
N VAL A 65 11.00 13.27 -9.78
CA VAL A 65 11.00 14.73 -9.96
C VAL A 65 11.86 15.41 -8.89
N ASN A 66 12.75 16.27 -9.33
CA ASN A 66 13.59 17.06 -8.41
C ASN A 66 12.74 18.09 -7.66
N GLY A 67 12.85 18.09 -6.34
CA GLY A 67 12.17 19.04 -5.45
C GLY A 67 10.67 18.80 -5.27
N SER A 68 10.10 17.68 -5.76
CA SER A 68 8.65 17.47 -5.72
C SER A 68 8.07 17.20 -4.32
N VAL A 69 8.84 16.70 -3.39
CA VAL A 69 8.42 16.38 -2.01
C VAL A 69 9.13 17.29 -1.01
N ILE A 70 10.45 17.33 -1.06
CA ILE A 70 11.28 18.18 -0.20
C ILE A 70 12.27 18.95 -1.09
N PRO A 71 12.40 20.29 -0.94
CA PRO A 71 13.41 21.06 -1.64
C PRO A 71 14.82 20.48 -1.43
N GLY A 72 15.62 20.40 -2.52
CA GLY A 72 16.97 19.84 -2.48
C GLY A 72 17.04 18.31 -2.54
N MET A 73 15.91 17.62 -2.67
CA MET A 73 15.83 16.18 -2.86
C MET A 73 15.09 15.83 -4.14
N VAL A 74 15.41 14.68 -4.71
CA VAL A 74 14.60 14.06 -5.77
C VAL A 74 13.52 13.22 -5.10
N GLY A 75 12.26 13.52 -5.41
CA GLY A 75 11.13 12.68 -5.04
C GLY A 75 10.91 11.58 -6.08
N LEU A 76 10.74 10.36 -5.61
CA LEU A 76 10.45 9.18 -6.42
C LEU A 76 9.10 8.62 -5.96
N GLU A 77 8.21 8.34 -6.93
CA GLU A 77 6.86 7.85 -6.67
C GLU A 77 6.65 6.47 -7.27
N ALA A 78 6.11 5.58 -6.48
CA ALA A 78 5.68 4.23 -6.83
C ALA A 78 4.32 3.93 -6.19
N GLY A 79 3.81 2.71 -6.36
CA GLY A 79 2.60 2.29 -5.65
C GLY A 79 1.93 1.06 -6.23
N GLN A 80 1.02 0.48 -5.47
CA GLN A 80 0.18 -0.65 -5.87
C GLN A 80 -1.22 -0.17 -6.22
N SER A 81 -1.81 -0.72 -7.30
CA SER A 81 -3.15 -0.35 -7.78
C SER A 81 -4.27 -0.81 -6.84
N ALA A 82 -4.02 -1.87 -6.06
CA ALA A 82 -4.90 -2.37 -5.02
C ALA A 82 -4.06 -2.79 -3.81
N PHE A 83 -4.51 -2.40 -2.61
CA PHE A 83 -3.93 -2.82 -1.33
C PHE A 83 -5.06 -3.10 -0.34
N GLY A 84 -5.60 -2.11 0.32
CA GLY A 84 -6.80 -2.26 1.16
C GLY A 84 -8.02 -2.74 0.40
N ASP A 85 -8.15 -2.36 -0.88
CA ASP A 85 -9.21 -2.84 -1.76
C ASP A 85 -9.16 -4.36 -2.00
N THR A 86 -7.98 -4.99 -1.94
CA THR A 86 -7.83 -6.45 -2.00
C THR A 86 -8.59 -7.12 -0.83
N TYR A 87 -8.45 -6.58 0.37
CA TYR A 87 -9.14 -7.10 1.55
C TYR A 87 -10.63 -6.78 1.54
N ALA A 88 -10.98 -5.57 1.10
CA ALA A 88 -12.37 -5.15 0.94
C ALA A 88 -13.10 -6.01 -0.11
N TRP A 89 -12.45 -6.33 -1.22
CA TRP A 89 -12.97 -7.24 -2.23
C TRP A 89 -13.25 -8.64 -1.65
N PHE A 90 -12.29 -9.21 -0.92
CA PHE A 90 -12.47 -10.54 -0.33
C PHE A 90 -13.56 -10.53 0.75
N ARG A 91 -13.59 -9.52 1.61
CA ARG A 91 -14.69 -9.30 2.57
C ARG A 91 -16.04 -9.28 1.87
N ASN A 92 -16.16 -8.57 0.75
CA ASN A 92 -17.43 -8.46 0.03
C ASN A 92 -17.87 -9.79 -0.58
N ILE A 93 -16.93 -10.65 -1.03
CA ILE A 93 -17.25 -12.02 -1.46
C ILE A 93 -17.83 -12.81 -0.29
N LEU A 94 -17.20 -12.80 0.87
CA LEU A 94 -17.66 -13.52 2.05
C LEU A 94 -18.97 -12.96 2.61
N ALA A 95 -19.22 -11.66 2.44
CA ALA A 95 -20.44 -10.99 2.86
C ALA A 95 -21.64 -11.27 1.93
N TRP A 96 -21.45 -11.95 0.79
CA TRP A 96 -22.52 -12.19 -0.17
C TRP A 96 -23.80 -12.80 0.45
N PRO A 97 -23.73 -13.85 1.30
CA PRO A 97 -24.93 -14.42 1.96
C PRO A 97 -25.63 -13.41 2.87
N MET A 98 -24.86 -12.62 3.61
CA MET A 98 -25.41 -11.60 4.51
C MET A 98 -26.11 -10.49 3.74
N ASN A 99 -25.53 -10.06 2.62
CA ASN A 99 -26.11 -9.02 1.77
C ASN A 99 -27.34 -9.48 0.98
N ASN A 100 -27.42 -10.76 0.61
CA ASN A 100 -28.44 -11.25 -0.34
C ASN A 100 -29.46 -12.19 0.26
N LEU A 101 -29.15 -12.88 1.36
CA LEU A 101 -30.01 -13.90 1.94
C LEU A 101 -30.57 -13.51 3.30
N LEU A 102 -29.83 -12.77 4.12
CA LEU A 102 -30.22 -12.46 5.50
C LEU A 102 -31.55 -11.68 5.56
N ALA A 103 -31.75 -10.71 4.67
CA ALA A 103 -32.99 -9.95 4.57
C ALA A 103 -34.20 -10.79 4.13
N ARG A 104 -34.01 -12.03 3.68
CA ARG A 104 -35.07 -12.99 3.31
C ARG A 104 -35.41 -13.94 4.45
N SER A 105 -34.75 -13.83 5.60
CA SER A 105 -35.03 -14.65 6.79
C SER A 105 -36.47 -14.42 7.24
N LYS A 106 -37.13 -15.52 7.62
CA LYS A 106 -38.46 -15.48 8.25
C LYS A 106 -38.37 -15.54 9.78
N ILE A 107 -37.15 -15.55 10.33
CA ILE A 107 -36.87 -15.74 11.77
C ILE A 107 -36.66 -14.41 12.45
N ILE A 108 -36.13 -13.42 11.73
CA ILE A 108 -35.78 -12.08 12.24
C ILE A 108 -36.50 -10.99 11.42
N ASP A 109 -36.79 -9.88 12.06
CA ASP A 109 -37.34 -8.69 11.38
C ASP A 109 -36.28 -7.96 10.54
N ALA A 110 -36.70 -7.06 9.65
CA ALA A 110 -35.84 -6.39 8.71
C ALA A 110 -34.80 -5.46 9.41
N GLN A 111 -35.14 -4.85 10.52
CA GLN A 111 -34.22 -3.97 11.26
C GLN A 111 -33.11 -4.77 11.92
N THR A 112 -33.47 -5.89 12.58
CA THR A 112 -32.51 -6.84 13.16
C THR A 112 -31.60 -7.42 12.07
N ALA A 113 -32.13 -7.77 10.88
CA ALA A 113 -31.35 -8.29 9.77
C ALA A 113 -30.27 -7.28 9.30
N VAL A 114 -30.61 -5.99 9.22
CA VAL A 114 -29.65 -4.93 8.84
C VAL A 114 -28.58 -4.79 9.91
N ALA A 115 -28.95 -4.70 11.18
CA ALA A 115 -28.00 -4.53 12.29
C ALA A 115 -27.01 -5.71 12.36
N LEU A 116 -27.51 -6.93 12.27
CA LEU A 116 -26.70 -8.16 12.30
C LEU A 116 -25.75 -8.24 11.09
N ARG A 117 -26.23 -7.89 9.89
CA ARG A 117 -25.39 -7.80 8.68
C ARG A 117 -24.22 -6.86 8.88
N ASP A 118 -24.49 -5.65 9.36
CA ASP A 118 -23.46 -4.61 9.49
C ASP A 118 -22.42 -4.99 10.55
N GLU A 119 -22.87 -5.57 11.67
CA GLU A 119 -21.99 -6.11 12.70
C GLU A 119 -21.10 -7.24 12.14
N MET A 120 -21.66 -8.25 11.50
CA MET A 120 -20.91 -9.39 10.98
C MET A 120 -19.92 -8.97 9.90
N ILE A 121 -20.32 -8.09 8.97
CA ILE A 121 -19.40 -7.57 7.93
C ILE A 121 -18.22 -6.83 8.57
N GLY A 122 -18.46 -6.07 9.64
CA GLY A 122 -17.40 -5.38 10.38
C GLY A 122 -16.39 -6.32 11.04
N LEU A 123 -16.80 -7.53 11.42
CA LEU A 123 -15.97 -8.54 12.08
C LEU A 123 -15.14 -9.38 11.11
N ILE A 124 -15.49 -9.47 9.81
CA ILE A 124 -14.84 -10.40 8.86
C ILE A 124 -13.30 -10.19 8.82
N ILE A 125 -12.83 -8.99 8.53
CA ILE A 125 -11.38 -8.76 8.37
C ILE A 125 -10.61 -8.90 9.68
N PRO A 126 -11.06 -8.34 10.83
CA PRO A 126 -10.44 -8.59 12.12
C PRO A 126 -10.30 -10.07 12.46
N GLU A 127 -11.37 -10.85 12.27
CA GLU A 127 -11.35 -12.27 12.61
C GLU A 127 -10.49 -13.09 11.64
N LEU A 128 -10.54 -12.79 10.33
CA LEU A 128 -9.63 -13.41 9.35
C LEU A 128 -8.17 -13.11 9.66
N SER A 129 -7.84 -11.89 10.04
CA SER A 129 -6.48 -11.50 10.42
C SER A 129 -5.99 -12.30 11.63
N LYS A 130 -6.85 -12.45 12.63
CA LYS A 130 -6.56 -13.23 13.84
C LYS A 130 -6.34 -14.72 13.53
N GLN A 131 -7.22 -15.34 12.74
CA GLN A 131 -7.12 -16.74 12.38
C GLN A 131 -5.95 -17.00 11.42
N ALA A 132 -5.72 -16.15 10.45
CA ALA A 132 -4.57 -16.24 9.55
C ALA A 132 -3.23 -16.14 10.28
N ALA A 133 -3.16 -15.33 11.36
CA ALA A 133 -1.95 -15.22 12.19
C ALA A 133 -1.58 -16.52 12.93
N LEU A 134 -2.55 -17.42 13.14
CA LEU A 134 -2.32 -18.73 13.78
C LEU A 134 -1.83 -19.81 12.80
N LEU A 135 -1.94 -19.56 11.49
CA LEU A 135 -1.49 -20.51 10.48
C LEU A 135 0.04 -20.51 10.41
N PRO A 136 0.69 -21.68 10.32
CA PRO A 136 2.13 -21.75 10.13
C PRO A 136 2.52 -21.11 8.79
N VAL A 137 3.62 -20.39 8.77
CA VAL A 137 4.23 -19.90 7.51
C VAL A 137 4.98 -21.08 6.88
N ASP A 138 4.56 -21.51 5.69
CA ASP A 138 5.15 -22.63 4.97
C ASP A 138 5.34 -22.30 3.47
N GLU A 139 6.11 -23.12 2.77
CA GLU A 139 6.47 -22.93 1.36
C GLU A 139 5.38 -23.42 0.37
N SER A 140 4.39 -24.18 0.82
CA SER A 140 3.47 -24.94 -0.03
C SER A 140 2.00 -24.50 0.03
N SER A 141 1.70 -23.46 0.82
CA SER A 141 0.33 -22.96 0.94
C SER A 141 -0.15 -22.19 -0.31
N GLU A 142 -1.43 -21.84 -0.30
CA GLU A 142 -2.05 -21.04 -1.36
C GLU A 142 -1.23 -19.80 -1.70
N LEU A 143 -1.16 -19.45 -2.98
CA LEU A 143 -0.44 -18.30 -3.48
C LEU A 143 -1.34 -17.43 -4.34
N ALA A 144 -1.28 -16.10 -4.16
CA ALA A 144 -2.10 -15.15 -4.92
C ALA A 144 -1.24 -14.07 -5.59
N MET A 145 -1.84 -13.40 -6.58
CA MET A 145 -1.36 -12.15 -7.20
C MET A 145 -2.26 -11.00 -6.77
N ASP A 146 -1.67 -9.89 -6.34
CA ASP A 146 -2.36 -8.67 -5.91
C ASP A 146 -2.88 -7.79 -7.06
N TRP A 147 -2.84 -8.26 -8.31
CA TRP A 147 -3.19 -7.49 -9.50
C TRP A 147 -4.70 -7.42 -9.78
N LEU A 148 -5.53 -7.35 -8.74
CA LEU A 148 -6.99 -7.24 -8.88
C LEU A 148 -7.42 -5.99 -9.67
N ASN A 149 -6.61 -4.93 -9.62
CA ASN A 149 -6.80 -3.69 -10.39
C ASN A 149 -5.59 -3.38 -11.29
N GLY A 150 -5.00 -4.42 -11.89
CA GLY A 150 -3.75 -4.28 -12.67
C GLY A 150 -2.52 -4.05 -11.80
N ARG A 151 -1.36 -3.86 -12.45
CA ARG A 151 -0.10 -3.52 -11.80
C ARG A 151 0.29 -2.08 -12.13
N ARG A 152 0.56 -1.25 -11.10
CA ARG A 152 1.04 0.12 -11.27
C ARG A 152 2.57 0.17 -11.29
N THR A 153 3.22 -0.42 -10.29
CA THR A 153 4.68 -0.48 -10.12
C THR A 153 5.09 -1.88 -9.69
N PRO A 154 6.23 -2.42 -10.20
CA PRO A 154 7.01 -1.91 -11.33
C PRO A 154 6.34 -2.19 -12.69
N ASP A 155 6.72 -1.41 -13.69
CA ASP A 155 6.31 -1.61 -15.10
C ASP A 155 4.80 -1.72 -15.27
N ALA A 156 4.13 -0.56 -15.27
CA ALA A 156 2.66 -0.46 -15.28
C ALA A 156 2.01 -1.31 -16.38
N ASN A 157 1.06 -2.15 -15.99
CA ASN A 157 0.24 -2.93 -16.90
C ASN A 157 -1.15 -3.18 -16.29
N GLN A 158 -2.14 -2.42 -16.75
CA GLN A 158 -3.51 -2.47 -16.26
C GLN A 158 -4.32 -3.67 -16.80
N MET A 159 -3.76 -4.40 -17.77
CA MET A 159 -4.40 -5.60 -18.33
C MET A 159 -4.20 -6.83 -17.43
N LEU A 160 -3.21 -6.82 -16.55
CA LEU A 160 -2.95 -7.88 -15.59
C LEU A 160 -4.14 -8.05 -14.62
N LYS A 161 -4.37 -9.29 -14.19
CA LYS A 161 -5.48 -9.65 -13.29
C LYS A 161 -4.98 -10.47 -12.10
N GLY A 162 -5.69 -10.34 -11.00
CA GLY A 162 -5.48 -11.17 -9.82
C GLY A 162 -5.65 -12.67 -10.15
N THR A 163 -4.88 -13.49 -9.47
CA THR A 163 -4.88 -14.95 -9.67
C THR A 163 -4.62 -15.61 -8.31
N MET A 164 -5.20 -16.77 -8.09
CA MET A 164 -4.92 -17.59 -6.92
C MET A 164 -4.69 -19.03 -7.37
N ILE A 165 -3.67 -19.67 -6.82
CA ILE A 165 -3.32 -21.08 -7.10
C ILE A 165 -3.11 -21.86 -5.82
N GLY A 166 -3.00 -23.19 -5.93
CA GLY A 166 -2.78 -24.08 -4.79
C GLY A 166 -4.05 -24.39 -3.98
N LEU A 167 -5.23 -24.06 -4.50
CA LEU A 167 -6.50 -24.34 -3.81
C LEU A 167 -6.78 -25.84 -3.75
N SER A 168 -7.28 -26.28 -2.61
CA SER A 168 -7.74 -27.66 -2.33
C SER A 168 -9.07 -27.63 -1.59
N LEU A 169 -9.66 -28.80 -1.35
CA LEU A 169 -10.87 -28.91 -0.52
C LEU A 169 -10.63 -28.51 0.95
N GLY A 170 -9.38 -28.48 1.39
CA GLY A 170 -9.00 -28.01 2.72
C GLY A 170 -8.71 -26.52 2.80
N THR A 171 -8.78 -25.78 1.68
CA THR A 171 -8.57 -24.34 1.67
C THR A 171 -9.79 -23.63 2.24
N ASP A 172 -9.60 -22.90 3.33
CA ASP A 172 -10.62 -22.11 4.01
C ASP A 172 -10.41 -20.59 3.83
N ALA A 173 -11.32 -19.78 4.35
CA ALA A 173 -11.27 -18.33 4.22
C ALA A 173 -10.02 -17.70 4.88
N PRO A 174 -9.54 -18.11 6.06
CA PRO A 174 -8.28 -17.63 6.63
C PRO A 174 -7.06 -17.90 5.75
N ARG A 175 -6.97 -19.07 5.11
CA ARG A 175 -5.88 -19.42 4.18
C ARG A 175 -5.91 -18.55 2.93
N MET A 176 -7.09 -18.35 2.33
CA MET A 176 -7.24 -17.44 1.18
C MET A 176 -6.89 -16.00 1.56
N PHE A 177 -7.32 -15.53 2.72
CA PHE A 177 -6.98 -14.19 3.21
C PHE A 177 -5.48 -14.03 3.42
N ARG A 178 -4.79 -15.03 3.98
CA ARG A 178 -3.33 -15.02 4.12
C ARG A 178 -2.64 -14.91 2.77
N ALA A 179 -3.04 -15.71 1.78
CA ALA A 179 -2.47 -15.66 0.44
C ALA A 179 -2.62 -14.26 -0.21
N LEU A 180 -3.76 -13.59 0.00
CA LEU A 180 -3.98 -12.21 -0.46
C LEU A 180 -3.12 -11.20 0.32
N ALA A 181 -2.95 -11.37 1.63
CA ALA A 181 -2.08 -10.52 2.44
C ALA A 181 -0.60 -10.68 2.02
N GLU A 182 -0.14 -11.91 1.82
CA GLU A 182 1.19 -12.19 1.28
C GLU A 182 1.37 -11.54 -0.10
N ALA A 183 0.39 -11.66 -0.99
CA ALA A 183 0.46 -11.07 -2.34
C ALA A 183 0.66 -9.55 -2.30
N THR A 184 -0.07 -8.84 -1.43
CA THR A 184 0.12 -7.38 -1.27
C THR A 184 1.49 -7.03 -0.69
N CYS A 185 2.04 -7.84 0.23
CA CYS A 185 3.39 -7.68 0.75
C CYS A 185 4.45 -7.99 -0.33
N PHE A 186 4.24 -9.00 -1.18
CA PHE A 186 5.12 -9.30 -2.32
C PHE A 186 5.08 -8.21 -3.39
N GLY A 187 3.92 -7.61 -3.64
CA GLY A 187 3.80 -6.42 -4.49
C GLY A 187 4.63 -5.25 -3.95
N ALA A 188 4.59 -5.00 -2.63
CA ALA A 188 5.44 -4.00 -1.99
C ALA A 188 6.93 -4.36 -2.11
N LYS A 189 7.30 -5.64 -1.96
CA LYS A 189 8.68 -6.10 -2.17
C LYS A 189 9.15 -5.87 -3.60
N SER A 190 8.29 -6.10 -4.59
CA SER A 190 8.64 -5.84 -5.99
C SER A 190 8.98 -4.37 -6.26
N ILE A 191 8.32 -3.44 -5.55
CA ILE A 191 8.63 -2.00 -5.59
C ILE A 191 9.99 -1.72 -4.95
N VAL A 192 10.24 -2.24 -3.75
CA VAL A 192 11.53 -2.07 -3.05
C VAL A 192 12.67 -2.65 -3.88
N ASP A 193 12.48 -3.87 -4.42
CA ASP A 193 13.49 -4.53 -5.27
C ASP A 193 13.80 -3.70 -6.52
N ARG A 194 12.80 -3.03 -7.14
CA ARG A 194 13.01 -2.13 -8.27
C ARG A 194 13.91 -0.96 -7.88
N PHE A 195 13.68 -0.29 -6.76
CA PHE A 195 14.56 0.78 -6.30
C PHE A 195 16.00 0.29 -6.08
N VAL A 196 16.15 -0.85 -5.41
CA VAL A 196 17.49 -1.43 -5.14
C VAL A 196 18.21 -1.83 -6.43
N GLN A 197 17.51 -2.45 -7.39
CA GLN A 197 18.07 -2.86 -8.70
C GLN A 197 18.53 -1.65 -9.52
N GLU A 198 17.85 -0.52 -9.41
CA GLU A 198 18.22 0.74 -10.08
C GLU A 198 19.24 1.56 -9.26
N GLY A 199 19.82 0.97 -8.20
CA GLY A 199 20.89 1.56 -7.40
C GLY A 199 20.43 2.59 -6.37
N ILE A 200 19.16 2.56 -5.96
CA ILE A 200 18.61 3.41 -4.90
C ILE A 200 18.35 2.55 -3.66
N PRO A 201 19.10 2.73 -2.58
CA PRO A 201 18.89 1.95 -1.36
C PRO A 201 17.55 2.30 -0.71
N VAL A 202 16.91 1.30 -0.09
CA VAL A 202 15.74 1.50 0.79
C VAL A 202 16.15 1.02 2.18
N LYS A 203 16.11 1.92 3.17
CA LYS A 203 16.61 1.66 4.53
C LYS A 203 15.52 1.23 5.50
N GLY A 204 14.26 1.52 5.17
CA GLY A 204 13.10 1.18 5.99
C GLY A 204 11.81 1.76 5.42
N ILE A 205 10.71 1.42 6.02
CA ILE A 205 9.36 1.87 5.62
C ILE A 205 8.79 2.76 6.71
N ILE A 206 8.16 3.86 6.30
CA ILE A 206 7.30 4.69 7.15
C ILE A 206 5.87 4.44 6.70
N GLY A 207 5.10 3.70 7.50
CA GLY A 207 3.71 3.37 7.24
C GLY A 207 2.77 4.47 7.70
N ILE A 208 1.93 4.95 6.78
CA ILE A 208 0.85 5.91 7.06
C ILE A 208 -0.46 5.42 6.44
N GLY A 209 -1.58 5.94 6.91
CA GLY A 209 -2.91 5.55 6.41
C GLY A 209 -3.59 4.43 7.20
N GLY A 210 -4.83 4.13 6.80
CA GLY A 210 -5.74 3.33 7.62
C GLY A 210 -5.32 1.87 7.80
N VAL A 211 -4.75 1.21 6.78
CA VAL A 211 -4.31 -0.19 6.90
C VAL A 211 -3.08 -0.29 7.81
N ALA A 212 -2.13 0.66 7.69
CA ALA A 212 -0.96 0.70 8.58
C ALA A 212 -1.34 0.74 10.06
N LYS A 213 -2.36 1.54 10.39
CA LYS A 213 -2.85 1.70 11.77
C LYS A 213 -3.66 0.51 12.28
N LYS A 214 -4.46 -0.11 11.42
CA LYS A 214 -5.51 -1.06 11.85
C LYS A 214 -5.09 -2.52 11.72
N SER A 215 -3.98 -2.83 11.06
CA SER A 215 -3.62 -4.21 10.74
C SER A 215 -2.19 -4.59 11.14
N PRO A 216 -1.94 -4.80 12.47
CA PRO A 216 -0.62 -5.25 12.96
C PRO A 216 -0.15 -6.54 12.27
N TYR A 217 -1.06 -7.46 11.96
CA TYR A 217 -0.76 -8.70 11.25
C TYR A 217 -0.11 -8.46 9.88
N ILE A 218 -0.69 -7.55 9.07
CA ILE A 218 -0.15 -7.21 7.75
C ILE A 218 1.16 -6.45 7.88
N MET A 219 1.30 -5.56 8.87
CA MET A 219 2.54 -4.80 9.08
C MET A 219 3.70 -5.70 9.50
N GLN A 220 3.47 -6.67 10.38
CA GLN A 220 4.50 -7.66 10.73
C GLN A 220 4.87 -8.52 9.52
N MET A 221 3.87 -9.04 8.78
CA MET A 221 4.14 -9.81 7.56
C MET A 221 4.94 -9.01 6.54
N MET A 222 4.62 -7.74 6.35
CA MET A 222 5.35 -6.86 5.44
C MET A 222 6.79 -6.64 5.89
N ALA A 223 7.04 -6.46 7.20
CA ALA A 223 8.40 -6.38 7.73
C ALA A 223 9.19 -7.67 7.46
N ASP A 224 8.57 -8.84 7.70
CA ASP A 224 9.17 -10.15 7.45
C ASP A 224 9.50 -10.36 5.96
N VAL A 225 8.55 -10.00 5.05
CA VAL A 225 8.71 -10.12 3.59
C VAL A 225 9.78 -9.17 3.05
N LEU A 226 9.79 -7.93 3.52
CA LEU A 226 10.76 -6.92 3.06
C LEU A 226 12.14 -7.11 3.68
N GLY A 227 12.22 -7.74 4.85
CA GLY A 227 13.46 -7.91 5.62
C GLY A 227 14.00 -6.59 6.16
N MET A 228 13.12 -5.63 6.44
CA MET A 228 13.49 -4.31 6.94
C MET A 228 12.47 -3.77 7.95
N PRO A 229 12.85 -2.82 8.83
CA PRO A 229 11.93 -2.26 9.81
C PRO A 229 10.82 -1.43 9.16
N ILE A 230 9.65 -1.47 9.77
CA ILE A 230 8.49 -0.63 9.44
C ILE A 230 8.12 0.18 10.67
N ARG A 231 8.13 1.50 10.56
CA ARG A 231 7.67 2.43 11.61
C ARG A 231 6.29 2.97 11.22
N ILE A 232 5.34 2.96 12.12
CA ILE A 232 3.98 3.49 11.91
C ILE A 232 3.88 4.86 12.53
N HIS A 233 3.58 5.87 11.71
CA HIS A 233 3.47 7.24 12.19
C HIS A 233 2.29 7.42 13.14
N GLN A 234 2.50 8.15 14.26
CA GLN A 234 1.49 8.30 15.30
C GLN A 234 0.24 9.05 14.84
N PHE A 235 0.40 10.08 14.00
CA PHE A 235 -0.70 10.96 13.60
C PHE A 235 -1.45 10.43 12.38
N GLU A 236 -2.79 10.41 12.43
CA GLU A 236 -3.63 9.88 11.34
C GLU A 236 -3.73 10.82 10.14
N HIS A 237 -3.73 12.15 10.38
CA HIS A 237 -3.94 13.17 9.34
C HIS A 237 -2.61 13.73 8.82
N THR A 238 -1.69 12.86 8.44
CA THR A 238 -0.34 13.23 7.99
C THR A 238 -0.36 14.20 6.81
N CYS A 239 -1.31 14.09 5.86
CA CYS A 239 -1.43 15.03 4.75
C CYS A 239 -1.73 16.46 5.23
N ALA A 240 -2.63 16.61 6.20
CA ALA A 240 -2.94 17.91 6.78
C ALA A 240 -1.76 18.47 7.59
N LEU A 241 -1.04 17.60 8.32
CA LEU A 241 0.16 17.98 9.06
C LEU A 241 1.27 18.46 8.13
N GLY A 242 1.55 17.75 7.04
CA GLY A 242 2.55 18.18 6.05
C GLY A 242 2.18 19.49 5.37
N ALA A 243 0.91 19.70 5.03
CA ALA A 243 0.43 20.98 4.53
C ALA A 243 0.64 22.12 5.54
N ALA A 244 0.40 21.87 6.84
CA ALA A 244 0.67 22.83 7.90
C ALA A 244 2.16 23.12 8.08
N MET A 245 3.03 22.11 7.93
CA MET A 245 4.50 22.28 7.96
C MET A 245 4.97 23.20 6.82
N PHE A 246 4.50 22.97 5.59
CA PHE A 246 4.82 23.87 4.47
C PHE A 246 4.25 25.27 4.66
N ALA A 247 3.04 25.42 5.19
CA ALA A 247 2.46 26.71 5.51
C ALA A 247 3.32 27.48 6.55
N ALA A 248 3.85 26.78 7.55
CA ALA A 248 4.75 27.35 8.54
C ALA A 248 6.08 27.82 7.93
N VAL A 249 6.62 27.10 6.95
CA VAL A 249 7.83 27.54 6.21
C VAL A 249 7.53 28.76 5.34
N VAL A 250 6.46 28.76 4.55
CA VAL A 250 6.08 29.87 3.67
C VAL A 250 5.77 31.14 4.47
N SER A 251 5.23 31.02 5.68
CA SER A 251 4.97 32.16 6.58
C SER A 251 6.21 32.63 7.36
N GLY A 252 7.36 31.97 7.19
CA GLY A 252 8.63 32.35 7.85
C GLY A 252 8.73 31.90 9.32
N ILE A 253 7.85 31.01 9.78
CA ILE A 253 7.93 30.43 11.16
C ILE A 253 9.14 29.50 11.27
N TYR A 254 9.37 28.68 10.24
CA TYR A 254 10.55 27.81 10.14
C TYR A 254 11.33 28.12 8.85
N PRO A 255 12.66 28.13 8.89
CA PRO A 255 13.50 28.36 7.72
C PRO A 255 13.38 27.28 6.64
N THR A 256 13.19 26.02 7.05
CA THR A 256 13.15 24.86 6.18
C THR A 256 12.03 23.89 6.56
N VAL A 257 11.61 23.06 5.62
CA VAL A 257 10.63 21.99 5.90
C VAL A 257 11.21 20.93 6.85
N GLY A 258 12.52 20.70 6.83
CA GLY A 258 13.18 19.80 7.79
C GLY A 258 13.07 20.30 9.23
N GLU A 259 13.25 21.59 9.47
CA GLU A 259 13.04 22.20 10.78
C GLU A 259 11.57 22.19 11.20
N ALA A 260 10.64 22.41 10.27
CA ALA A 260 9.22 22.30 10.52
C ALA A 260 8.84 20.85 10.89
N MET A 261 9.38 19.85 10.18
CA MET A 261 9.19 18.43 10.54
C MET A 261 9.70 18.12 11.94
N ALA A 262 10.92 18.56 12.28
CA ALA A 262 11.50 18.33 13.59
C ALA A 262 10.70 18.97 14.73
N ALA A 263 10.10 20.15 14.50
CA ALA A 263 9.34 20.88 15.51
C ALA A 263 7.87 20.46 15.62
N MET A 264 7.24 20.08 14.53
CA MET A 264 5.80 19.79 14.43
C MET A 264 5.51 18.30 14.30
N GLY A 265 6.52 17.46 14.07
CA GLY A 265 6.42 16.02 13.98
C GLY A 265 5.78 15.40 15.25
N ARG A 266 5.17 14.23 15.08
CA ARG A 266 4.47 13.52 16.17
C ARG A 266 5.12 12.19 16.51
N GLY A 267 6.14 11.79 15.71
CA GLY A 267 6.85 10.53 15.90
C GLY A 267 6.03 9.30 15.52
N PHE A 268 6.47 8.16 16.02
CA PHE A 268 5.94 6.84 15.66
C PHE A 268 5.37 6.16 16.90
N ASP A 269 4.26 5.43 16.76
CA ASP A 269 3.57 4.72 17.85
C ASP A 269 3.72 3.19 17.78
N ALA A 270 4.20 2.66 16.67
CA ALA A 270 4.50 1.25 16.50
C ALA A 270 5.71 1.03 15.59
N GLU A 271 6.48 -0.02 15.87
CA GLU A 271 7.57 -0.48 15.05
C GLU A 271 7.50 -1.99 14.87
N TYR A 272 7.74 -2.48 13.66
CA TYR A 272 7.76 -3.89 13.31
C TYR A 272 9.13 -4.24 12.77
N TYR A 273 9.76 -5.24 13.35
CA TYR A 273 11.06 -5.74 12.93
C TYR A 273 10.92 -7.10 12.27
N PRO A 274 11.72 -7.41 11.23
CA PRO A 274 11.64 -8.66 10.51
C PRO A 274 12.05 -9.85 11.39
N ASP A 275 11.25 -10.92 11.34
CA ASP A 275 11.60 -12.25 11.82
C ASP A 275 12.43 -12.97 10.75
N LYS A 276 13.68 -13.28 11.05
CA LYS A 276 14.62 -13.87 10.08
C LYS A 276 14.23 -15.29 9.61
N GLU A 277 13.58 -16.06 10.47
CA GLU A 277 13.14 -17.42 10.08
C GLU A 277 11.99 -17.33 9.09
N LYS A 278 10.98 -16.48 9.37
CA LYS A 278 9.88 -16.23 8.45
C LYS A 278 10.33 -15.56 7.16
N GLN A 279 11.27 -14.62 7.25
CA GLN A 279 11.87 -13.97 6.08
C GLN A 279 12.45 -15.01 5.10
N ALA A 280 13.17 -16.02 5.59
CA ALA A 280 13.74 -17.06 4.74
C ALA A 280 12.66 -17.85 3.98
N ILE A 281 11.52 -18.13 4.61
CA ILE A 281 10.39 -18.79 3.96
C ILE A 281 9.73 -17.83 2.95
N TYR A 282 9.48 -16.59 3.34
CA TYR A 282 8.88 -15.59 2.45
C TYR A 282 9.74 -15.28 1.22
N LEU A 283 11.04 -15.34 1.29
CA LEU A 283 11.92 -15.21 0.11
C LEU A 283 11.63 -16.30 -0.93
N LYS A 284 11.50 -17.57 -0.51
CA LYS A 284 11.12 -18.66 -1.42
C LYS A 284 9.72 -18.49 -1.99
N ARG A 285 8.77 -18.06 -1.17
CA ARG A 285 7.40 -17.77 -1.62
C ARG A 285 7.36 -16.59 -2.58
N TYR A 286 8.20 -15.59 -2.37
CA TYR A 286 8.32 -14.46 -3.29
C TYR A 286 8.87 -14.91 -4.66
N ASP A 287 9.80 -15.86 -4.73
CA ASP A 287 10.22 -16.44 -6.00
C ASP A 287 9.06 -17.18 -6.71
N GLN A 288 8.23 -17.89 -5.97
CA GLN A 288 7.00 -18.50 -6.51
C GLN A 288 6.01 -17.44 -7.01
N TYR A 289 5.82 -16.35 -6.26
CA TYR A 289 4.99 -15.22 -6.68
C TYR A 289 5.51 -14.59 -7.99
N ARG A 290 6.82 -14.40 -8.13
CA ARG A 290 7.44 -13.89 -9.37
C ARG A 290 7.20 -14.82 -10.55
N ALA A 291 7.36 -16.12 -10.34
CA ALA A 291 7.12 -17.13 -11.38
C ALA A 291 5.63 -17.14 -11.81
N LEU A 292 4.70 -17.10 -10.85
CA LEU A 292 3.27 -16.98 -11.14
C LEU A 292 2.95 -15.68 -11.90
N GLY A 293 3.52 -14.56 -11.49
CA GLY A 293 3.36 -13.28 -12.16
C GLY A 293 3.84 -13.31 -13.62
N SER A 294 4.99 -13.93 -13.88
CA SER A 294 5.51 -14.12 -15.24
C SER A 294 4.56 -14.99 -16.08
N PHE A 295 4.03 -16.05 -15.52
CA PHE A 295 3.03 -16.89 -16.19
C PHE A 295 1.76 -16.11 -16.52
N VAL A 296 1.18 -15.38 -15.56
CA VAL A 296 -0.03 -14.57 -15.79
C VAL A 296 0.19 -13.51 -16.87
N ALA A 297 1.35 -12.84 -16.87
CA ALA A 297 1.69 -11.85 -17.89
C ALA A 297 1.77 -12.49 -19.30
N SER A 298 2.40 -13.65 -19.43
CA SER A 298 2.51 -14.36 -20.72
C SER A 298 1.16 -14.75 -21.34
N GLN A 299 0.14 -15.01 -20.51
CA GLN A 299 -1.22 -15.33 -21.00
C GLN A 299 -1.92 -14.14 -21.63
N ILE A 300 -1.55 -12.93 -21.24
CA ILE A 300 -2.13 -11.69 -21.79
C ILE A 300 -1.43 -11.32 -23.10
N ASP A 301 -0.10 -11.40 -23.14
CA ASP A 301 0.69 -11.11 -24.33
C ASP A 301 0.37 -12.10 -25.46
N GLY A 302 0.17 -13.40 -25.14
CA GLY A 302 -0.26 -14.42 -26.09
C GLY A 302 -1.64 -14.16 -26.73
N LYS A 303 -2.58 -13.56 -25.98
CA LYS A 303 -3.91 -13.18 -26.52
C LYS A 303 -3.84 -11.98 -27.47
N SER A 304 -2.92 -11.04 -27.23
CA SER A 304 -2.71 -9.89 -28.12
C SER A 304 -2.18 -10.31 -29.49
N SER A 305 -1.33 -11.34 -29.55
CA SER A 305 -0.76 -11.85 -30.81
C SER A 305 -1.77 -12.65 -31.65
N VAL A 306 -2.80 -13.25 -31.05
CA VAL A 306 -3.84 -14.01 -31.77
C VAL A 306 -4.84 -13.07 -32.43
N HIS A 307 -5.16 -11.93 -31.84
CA HIS A 307 -6.09 -10.97 -32.44
C HIS A 307 -5.51 -10.22 -33.65
N HIS A 308 -4.19 -10.12 -33.77
CA HIS A 308 -3.55 -9.49 -34.95
C HIS A 308 -3.43 -10.42 -36.18
N LYS A 309 -3.59 -11.73 -35.99
CA LYS A 309 -3.51 -12.70 -37.11
C LYS A 309 -4.84 -12.98 -37.82
N THR A 310 -5.96 -12.46 -37.38
CA THR A 310 -7.30 -12.78 -37.94
C THR A 310 -7.85 -11.68 -38.84
N THR A 311 -7.08 -10.66 -39.20
CA THR A 311 -7.59 -9.54 -40.02
C THR A 311 -6.78 -9.32 -41.32
N ILE A 312 -6.27 -10.39 -41.95
CA ILE A 312 -5.81 -10.30 -43.36
C ILE A 312 -6.17 -11.61 -44.08
N THR A 313 -7.41 -11.74 -44.50
CA THR A 313 -7.85 -12.49 -45.69
C THR A 313 -9.30 -12.13 -46.00
N ALA A 314 -9.52 -11.13 -46.83
CA ALA A 314 -10.62 -11.00 -47.79
C ALA A 314 -10.28 -9.88 -48.78
#